data_adaa31a068d8ba6b180ed9247dcff5ee
#
_entry.id   adaa31a068d8ba6b180ed9247dcff5ee
#
_cell.length_a   1.000
_cell.length_b   1.000
_cell.length_c   1.000
_cell.angle_alpha   90.00
_cell.angle_beta   90.00
_cell.angle_gamma   90.00
#
_symmetry.space_group_name_H-M   'P 1'
#
loop_
_entity.id
_entity.type
_entity.pdbx_description
1 polymer ?
#
loop_
_entity_poly.entity_id
_entity_poly.type
_entity_poly.pdbx_seq_one_letter_code
_entity_poly.pdbx_strand_id
1 'polypeptide(L)'
;MTALVWDEIGERIYQTGVDRGVLYLQDGAAVAWNGLTGIEESPNVERKTFYLDGVKFLENLSPADFEGKLKAFTYPDEFDSVNGIANVAPGLAYYEQPSKSFNLSYRTLVGSELEGTELGYKIHILYNVTAKPESYSFGTQAEQVQPIEFAWSLSGTPVKAPGVRPTVHISIDSRTTPAEVLKIIEDKLYGTATTSPSLPPITEIGEYFGYLGALLIIDHGDGTWSAIDESDTYITMLDGTTFEIIGSDATYSDPDTYEISSTNISSP
;
A
#
# COMPACT_ATOMS: atom_id res chain seq x y z
N MET A 1 23.40 29.38 7.45
CA MET A 1 22.84 28.86 6.17
C MET A 1 23.91 28.00 5.56
N THR A 2 23.64 26.71 5.44
CA THR A 2 24.59 25.76 4.82
C THR A 2 24.38 25.82 3.31
N ALA A 3 25.47 25.95 2.54
CA ALA A 3 25.39 25.87 1.09
C ALA A 3 24.93 24.48 0.67
N LEU A 4 24.17 24.40 -0.42
CA LEU A 4 23.82 23.12 -1.02
C LEU A 4 25.07 22.48 -1.63
N VAL A 5 25.23 21.21 -1.42
CA VAL A 5 26.28 20.37 -2.02
C VAL A 5 25.58 19.28 -2.81
N TRP A 6 26.14 18.89 -3.96
CA TRP A 6 25.56 17.89 -4.84
C TRP A 6 26.58 16.78 -5.09
N ASP A 7 26.05 15.58 -5.33
CA ASP A 7 26.81 14.42 -5.79
C ASP A 7 27.95 13.96 -4.86
N GLU A 8 27.79 14.15 -3.54
CA GLU A 8 28.76 13.60 -2.59
C GLU A 8 28.77 12.06 -2.63
N ILE A 9 29.93 11.51 -2.34
CA ILE A 9 30.11 10.05 -2.27
C ILE A 9 29.24 9.51 -1.11
N GLY A 10 28.37 8.53 -1.41
CA GLY A 10 27.42 7.97 -0.46
C GLY A 10 26.02 8.57 -0.49
N GLU A 11 25.83 9.72 -1.13
CA GLU A 11 24.50 10.33 -1.30
C GLU A 11 23.76 9.89 -2.59
N ARG A 12 24.47 9.20 -3.50
CA ARG A 12 23.91 8.70 -4.74
C ARG A 12 23.16 7.41 -4.50
N ILE A 13 21.84 7.57 -4.28
CA ILE A 13 20.93 6.46 -3.93
C ILE A 13 20.13 6.09 -5.17
N TYR A 14 19.95 4.79 -5.41
CA TYR A 14 19.13 4.26 -6.48
C TYR A 14 18.20 3.16 -5.96
N GLN A 15 17.09 2.93 -6.68
CA GLN A 15 16.20 1.81 -6.43
C GLN A 15 16.34 0.80 -7.55
N THR A 16 16.30 -0.48 -7.20
CA THR A 16 16.44 -1.57 -8.16
C THR A 16 15.79 -2.84 -7.62
N GLY A 17 15.60 -3.80 -8.53
CA GLY A 17 15.10 -5.12 -8.20
C GLY A 17 13.65 -5.12 -7.71
N VAL A 18 13.06 -6.29 -7.77
CA VAL A 18 11.78 -6.60 -7.13
C VAL A 18 11.92 -7.95 -6.46
N ASP A 19 11.50 -8.05 -5.20
CA ASP A 19 11.50 -9.30 -4.46
C ASP A 19 10.32 -9.37 -3.48
N ARG A 20 10.19 -10.49 -2.78
CA ARG A 20 9.18 -10.74 -1.73
C ARG A 20 7.76 -10.36 -2.13
N GLY A 21 7.36 -10.71 -3.36
CA GLY A 21 5.98 -10.55 -3.79
C GLY A 21 5.03 -11.42 -2.97
N VAL A 22 3.90 -10.86 -2.54
CA VAL A 22 2.83 -11.60 -1.88
C VAL A 22 1.49 -11.21 -2.49
N LEU A 23 0.77 -12.22 -2.94
CA LEU A 23 -0.61 -12.12 -3.39
C LEU A 23 -1.55 -12.23 -2.18
N TYR A 24 -2.47 -11.29 -2.04
CA TYR A 24 -3.55 -11.35 -1.05
C TYR A 24 -4.89 -11.37 -1.76
N LEU A 25 -5.65 -12.42 -1.53
CA LEU A 25 -6.98 -12.59 -2.09
C LEU A 25 -8.05 -11.96 -1.19
N GLN A 26 -9.22 -11.70 -1.75
CA GLN A 26 -10.36 -11.12 -1.01
C GLN A 26 -10.94 -12.04 0.08
N ASP A 27 -10.66 -13.33 0.02
CA ASP A 27 -11.05 -14.31 1.04
C ASP A 27 -10.07 -14.37 2.23
N GLY A 28 -9.03 -13.53 2.22
CA GLY A 28 -8.01 -13.45 3.25
C GLY A 28 -6.80 -14.38 3.03
N ALA A 29 -6.78 -15.18 1.97
CA ALA A 29 -5.61 -15.99 1.66
C ALA A 29 -4.44 -15.11 1.22
N ALA A 30 -3.26 -15.41 1.73
CA ALA A 30 -2.00 -14.76 1.36
C ALA A 30 -1.00 -15.80 0.87
N VAL A 31 -0.45 -15.59 -0.32
CA VAL A 31 0.42 -16.55 -1.00
C VAL A 31 1.67 -15.85 -1.52
N ALA A 32 2.84 -16.42 -1.27
CA ALA A 32 4.09 -15.90 -1.80
C ALA A 32 4.12 -16.00 -3.34
N TRP A 33 4.40 -14.88 -4.00
CA TRP A 33 4.55 -14.83 -5.44
C TRP A 33 6.02 -15.02 -5.84
N ASN A 34 6.37 -16.22 -6.18
CA ASN A 34 7.68 -16.53 -6.70
C ASN A 34 7.74 -16.25 -8.21
N GLY A 35 8.92 -15.83 -8.69
CA GLY A 35 9.14 -15.62 -10.14
C GLY A 35 8.71 -14.27 -10.68
N LEU A 36 8.45 -13.28 -9.83
CA LEU A 36 8.30 -11.89 -10.27
C LEU A 36 9.56 -11.41 -10.98
N THR A 37 9.40 -10.81 -12.16
CA THR A 37 10.51 -10.24 -12.95
C THR A 37 10.47 -8.72 -12.96
N GLY A 38 9.31 -8.11 -12.79
CA GLY A 38 9.19 -6.66 -12.76
C GLY A 38 7.79 -6.17 -12.45
N ILE A 39 7.72 -4.98 -11.89
CA ILE A 39 6.50 -4.20 -11.71
C ILE A 39 6.78 -2.80 -12.25
N GLU A 40 5.94 -2.35 -13.15
CA GLU A 40 5.96 -1.00 -13.71
C GLU A 40 4.74 -0.26 -13.18
N GLU A 41 4.94 0.95 -12.68
CA GLU A 41 3.86 1.82 -12.22
C GLU A 41 3.75 3.00 -13.20
N SER A 42 2.56 3.26 -13.66
CA SER A 42 2.26 4.31 -14.64
C SER A 42 1.07 5.13 -14.14
N PRO A 43 1.29 6.04 -13.16
CA PRO A 43 0.22 6.90 -12.69
C PRO A 43 -0.32 7.74 -13.83
N ASN A 44 -1.61 7.62 -14.11
CA ASN A 44 -2.29 8.34 -15.17
C ASN A 44 -3.03 9.56 -14.59
N VAL A 45 -2.65 10.75 -15.02
CA VAL A 45 -3.27 12.02 -14.61
C VAL A 45 -3.83 12.70 -15.84
N GLU A 46 -5.15 12.76 -15.94
CA GLU A 46 -5.79 13.53 -17.00
C GLU A 46 -5.76 15.03 -16.66
N ARG A 47 -5.32 15.82 -17.65
CA ARG A 47 -5.33 17.27 -17.58
C ARG A 47 -6.44 17.82 -18.49
N LYS A 48 -7.46 18.43 -17.91
CA LYS A 48 -8.52 19.12 -18.66
C LYS A 48 -8.29 20.62 -18.62
N THR A 49 -8.08 21.22 -19.77
CA THR A 49 -7.86 22.67 -19.91
C THR A 49 -9.10 23.28 -20.57
N PHE A 50 -9.63 24.33 -19.96
CA PHE A 50 -10.73 25.09 -20.48
C PHE A 50 -10.20 26.45 -20.97
N TYR A 51 -10.66 26.85 -22.15
CA TYR A 51 -10.29 28.12 -22.76
C TYR A 51 -11.54 29.04 -22.83
N LEU A 52 -11.32 30.32 -22.57
CA LEU A 52 -12.33 31.37 -22.77
C LEU A 52 -11.68 32.47 -23.61
N ASP A 53 -12.34 32.88 -24.68
CA ASP A 53 -11.84 33.90 -25.63
C ASP A 53 -10.39 33.67 -26.12
N GLY A 54 -10.03 32.40 -26.33
CA GLY A 54 -8.70 31.99 -26.79
C GLY A 54 -7.62 32.00 -25.70
N VAL A 55 -7.96 32.34 -24.45
CA VAL A 55 -7.05 32.36 -23.31
C VAL A 55 -7.37 31.16 -22.40
N LYS A 56 -6.33 30.53 -21.87
CA LYS A 56 -6.48 29.45 -20.86
C LYS A 56 -7.15 30.02 -19.62
N PHE A 57 -8.38 29.59 -19.35
CA PHE A 57 -9.20 30.07 -18.22
C PHE A 57 -9.03 29.21 -16.98
N LEU A 58 -9.10 27.88 -17.15
CA LEU A 58 -9.03 26.92 -16.06
C LEU A 58 -8.28 25.68 -16.52
N GLU A 59 -7.45 25.15 -15.64
CA GLU A 59 -6.84 23.82 -15.77
C GLU A 59 -7.24 22.98 -14.57
N ASN A 60 -7.90 21.87 -14.83
CA ASN A 60 -8.26 20.90 -13.82
C ASN A 60 -7.43 19.62 -14.05
N LEU A 61 -6.75 19.18 -12.99
CA LEU A 61 -6.06 17.91 -12.95
C LEU A 61 -6.99 16.90 -12.31
N SER A 62 -7.30 15.81 -13.00
CA SER A 62 -7.99 14.69 -12.35
C SER A 62 -7.12 14.09 -11.24
N PRO A 63 -7.70 13.43 -10.23
CA PRO A 63 -6.93 12.52 -9.38
C PRO A 63 -6.15 11.54 -10.25
N ALA A 64 -4.95 11.17 -9.82
CA ALA A 64 -4.18 10.14 -10.51
C ALA A 64 -4.92 8.80 -10.39
N ASP A 65 -5.16 8.17 -11.52
CA ASP A 65 -5.61 6.78 -11.55
C ASP A 65 -4.37 5.87 -11.52
N PHE A 66 -4.43 4.83 -10.71
CA PHE A 66 -3.35 3.84 -10.65
C PHE A 66 -3.45 2.91 -11.85
N GLU A 67 -2.44 2.92 -12.67
CA GLU A 67 -2.19 1.93 -13.72
C GLU A 67 -0.79 1.35 -13.53
N GLY A 68 -0.61 0.12 -13.90
CA GLY A 68 0.68 -0.55 -13.81
C GLY A 68 0.77 -1.78 -14.68
N LYS A 69 1.93 -2.41 -14.66
CA LYS A 69 2.19 -3.66 -15.37
C LYS A 69 2.98 -4.60 -14.47
N LEU A 70 2.47 -5.80 -14.31
CA LEU A 70 3.09 -6.88 -13.56
C LEU A 70 3.68 -7.88 -14.53
N LYS A 71 4.92 -8.34 -14.29
CA LYS A 71 5.61 -9.33 -15.09
C LYS A 71 6.16 -10.45 -14.22
N ALA A 72 6.03 -11.69 -14.66
CA ALA A 72 6.52 -12.84 -13.92
C ALA A 72 6.80 -14.02 -14.84
N PHE A 73 7.74 -14.89 -14.49
CA PHE A 73 7.93 -16.19 -15.15
C PHE A 73 6.95 -17.23 -14.66
N THR A 74 6.40 -17.06 -13.47
CA THR A 74 5.37 -17.94 -12.91
C THR A 74 4.47 -17.18 -11.96
N TYR A 75 3.31 -17.74 -11.66
CA TYR A 75 2.36 -17.19 -10.71
C TYR A 75 1.76 -18.32 -9.85
N PRO A 76 1.30 -18.02 -8.62
CA PRO A 76 0.67 -19.02 -7.76
C PRO A 76 -0.68 -19.49 -8.33
N ASP A 77 -1.06 -20.74 -8.09
CA ASP A 77 -2.32 -21.33 -8.58
C ASP A 77 -3.56 -20.54 -8.08
N GLU A 78 -3.48 -19.93 -6.93
CA GLU A 78 -4.54 -19.10 -6.34
C GLU A 78 -4.83 -17.85 -7.19
N PHE A 79 -3.86 -17.39 -7.98
CA PHE A 79 -4.02 -16.29 -8.90
C PHE A 79 -4.93 -16.60 -10.08
N ASP A 80 -5.19 -17.88 -10.39
CA ASP A 80 -6.08 -18.27 -11.47
C ASP A 80 -7.45 -17.59 -11.36
N SER A 81 -8.01 -17.51 -10.15
CA SER A 81 -9.30 -16.87 -9.93
C SER A 81 -9.30 -15.37 -10.22
N VAL A 82 -8.15 -14.71 -10.07
CA VAL A 82 -7.92 -13.30 -10.43
C VAL A 82 -7.72 -13.15 -11.93
N ASN A 83 -7.00 -14.10 -12.53
CA ASN A 83 -6.65 -14.12 -13.94
C ASN A 83 -7.81 -14.55 -14.86
N GLY A 84 -9.02 -14.77 -14.30
CA GLY A 84 -10.18 -15.20 -15.07
C GLY A 84 -10.11 -16.67 -15.48
N ILE A 85 -9.54 -17.52 -14.65
CA ILE A 85 -9.44 -18.96 -14.84
C ILE A 85 -10.22 -19.67 -13.73
N ALA A 86 -11.06 -20.63 -14.08
CA ALA A 86 -11.79 -21.48 -13.13
C ALA A 86 -11.28 -22.92 -13.22
N ASN A 87 -10.71 -23.38 -12.13
CA ASN A 87 -10.30 -24.79 -11.95
C ASN A 87 -11.53 -25.62 -11.56
N VAL A 88 -12.12 -26.34 -12.50
CA VAL A 88 -13.37 -27.09 -12.32
C VAL A 88 -13.15 -28.53 -11.86
N ALA A 89 -11.97 -29.07 -12.12
CA ALA A 89 -11.51 -30.37 -11.65
C ALA A 89 -9.98 -30.41 -11.63
N PRO A 90 -9.35 -31.36 -10.91
CA PRO A 90 -7.90 -31.52 -10.93
C PRO A 90 -7.37 -31.66 -12.37
N GLY A 91 -6.54 -30.70 -12.80
CA GLY A 91 -5.97 -30.67 -14.15
C GLY A 91 -6.89 -30.14 -15.25
N LEU A 92 -8.09 -29.63 -14.92
CA LEU A 92 -9.01 -29.03 -15.90
C LEU A 92 -9.36 -27.60 -15.50
N ALA A 93 -8.93 -26.66 -16.31
CA ALA A 93 -9.18 -25.24 -16.14
C ALA A 93 -9.98 -24.66 -17.30
N TYR A 94 -10.94 -23.80 -17.00
CA TYR A 94 -11.71 -23.02 -17.99
C TYR A 94 -11.26 -21.56 -17.94
N TYR A 95 -10.92 -21.02 -19.08
CA TYR A 95 -10.49 -19.64 -19.27
C TYR A 95 -11.68 -18.71 -19.54
N GLU A 96 -11.41 -17.41 -19.63
CA GLU A 96 -12.42 -16.37 -19.98
C GLU A 96 -13.52 -16.23 -18.93
N GLN A 97 -13.20 -16.50 -17.66
CA GLN A 97 -14.10 -16.32 -16.53
C GLN A 97 -13.99 -14.90 -15.97
N PRO A 98 -15.00 -14.43 -15.20
CA PRO A 98 -14.91 -13.14 -14.55
C PRO A 98 -13.67 -13.06 -13.62
N SER A 99 -12.83 -12.04 -13.85
CA SER A 99 -11.68 -11.75 -12.97
C SER A 99 -12.13 -11.14 -11.65
N LYS A 100 -11.35 -11.38 -10.58
CA LYS A 100 -11.56 -10.79 -9.25
C LYS A 100 -10.48 -9.75 -8.96
N SER A 101 -10.79 -8.80 -8.10
CA SER A 101 -9.78 -7.92 -7.53
C SER A 101 -8.94 -8.64 -6.48
N PHE A 102 -7.74 -8.17 -6.28
CA PHE A 102 -6.78 -8.69 -5.32
C PHE A 102 -5.93 -7.55 -4.75
N ASN A 103 -5.08 -7.88 -3.79
CA ASN A 103 -4.07 -6.95 -3.30
C ASN A 103 -2.68 -7.59 -3.49
N LEU A 104 -1.68 -6.75 -3.59
CA LEU A 104 -0.30 -7.20 -3.85
C LEU A 104 0.65 -6.42 -2.96
N SER A 105 1.56 -7.10 -2.28
CA SER A 105 2.74 -6.45 -1.75
C SER A 105 3.99 -6.94 -2.48
N TYR A 106 4.97 -6.08 -2.61
CA TYR A 106 6.30 -6.40 -3.13
C TYR A 106 7.32 -5.46 -2.52
N ARG A 107 8.57 -5.78 -2.69
CA ARG A 107 9.67 -4.99 -2.17
C ARG A 107 10.62 -4.61 -3.30
N THR A 108 11.09 -3.36 -3.28
CA THR A 108 12.21 -2.90 -4.10
C THR A 108 13.43 -2.65 -3.23
N LEU A 109 14.61 -2.96 -3.73
CA LEU A 109 15.86 -2.75 -3.03
C LEU A 109 16.34 -1.31 -3.23
N VAL A 110 16.95 -0.75 -2.20
CA VAL A 110 17.58 0.56 -2.24
C VAL A 110 19.07 0.37 -2.06
N GLY A 111 19.83 0.92 -2.99
CA GLY A 111 21.28 0.84 -2.98
C GLY A 111 21.96 2.19 -3.05
N SER A 112 23.24 2.16 -2.75
CA SER A 112 24.16 3.28 -2.96
C SER A 112 25.44 2.81 -3.64
N GLU A 113 26.26 3.75 -4.09
CA GLU A 113 27.54 3.41 -4.68
C GLU A 113 28.53 2.76 -3.67
N LEU A 114 28.32 2.95 -2.36
CA LEU A 114 29.17 2.42 -1.30
C LEU A 114 28.70 1.06 -0.79
N GLU A 115 27.38 0.87 -0.64
CA GLU A 115 26.79 -0.31 0.02
C GLU A 115 26.11 -1.26 -0.99
N GLY A 116 26.22 -0.97 -2.29
CA GLY A 116 25.53 -1.75 -3.30
C GLY A 116 24.01 -1.73 -3.07
N THR A 117 23.36 -2.90 -3.09
CA THR A 117 21.90 -3.04 -2.90
C THR A 117 21.49 -3.29 -1.44
N GLU A 118 22.41 -3.16 -0.48
CA GLU A 118 22.17 -3.51 0.93
C GLU A 118 21.83 -2.29 1.81
N LEU A 119 21.76 -1.09 1.24
CA LEU A 119 21.43 0.15 1.97
C LEU A 119 20.04 0.09 2.62
N GLY A 120 19.08 -0.59 2.00
CA GLY A 120 17.73 -0.74 2.49
C GLY A 120 16.75 -1.25 1.43
N TYR A 121 15.47 -1.14 1.72
CA TYR A 121 14.41 -1.53 0.80
C TYR A 121 13.15 -0.68 1.02
N LYS A 122 12.25 -0.71 0.04
CA LYS A 122 10.91 -0.19 0.19
C LYS A 122 9.90 -1.29 0.02
N ILE A 123 8.95 -1.37 0.92
CA ILE A 123 7.77 -2.22 0.81
C ILE A 123 6.70 -1.40 0.09
N HIS A 124 6.17 -1.94 -0.99
CA HIS A 124 5.06 -1.40 -1.74
C HIS A 124 3.84 -2.26 -1.50
N ILE A 125 2.69 -1.64 -1.28
CA ILE A 125 1.41 -2.34 -1.10
C ILE A 125 0.40 -1.72 -2.04
N LEU A 126 -0.21 -2.56 -2.88
CA LEU A 126 -1.27 -2.21 -3.79
C LEU A 126 -2.58 -2.79 -3.29
N TYR A 127 -3.57 -1.92 -3.09
CA TYR A 127 -4.90 -2.30 -2.64
C TYR A 127 -5.89 -2.33 -3.79
N ASN A 128 -6.77 -3.31 -3.76
CA ASN A 128 -7.94 -3.42 -4.64
C ASN A 128 -7.60 -3.23 -6.12
N VAL A 129 -6.62 -3.98 -6.61
CA VAL A 129 -6.19 -3.98 -7.99
C VAL A 129 -6.86 -5.11 -8.77
N THR A 130 -7.06 -4.90 -10.05
CA THR A 130 -7.49 -5.89 -11.03
C THR A 130 -6.39 -6.13 -12.04
N ALA A 131 -6.22 -7.35 -12.48
CA ALA A 131 -5.25 -7.74 -13.47
C ALA A 131 -5.95 -8.12 -14.80
N LYS A 132 -5.45 -7.55 -15.89
CA LYS A 132 -5.83 -7.94 -17.24
C LYS A 132 -4.65 -8.63 -17.90
N PRO A 133 -4.76 -9.93 -18.27
CA PRO A 133 -3.67 -10.63 -18.91
C PRO A 133 -3.33 -9.98 -20.26
N GLU A 134 -2.03 -9.87 -20.54
CA GLU A 134 -1.51 -9.50 -21.86
C GLU A 134 -1.27 -10.72 -22.71
N SER A 135 -0.95 -10.50 -23.98
CA SER A 135 -0.64 -11.59 -24.90
C SER A 135 0.70 -12.25 -24.54
N TYR A 136 0.72 -13.54 -24.52
CA TYR A 136 1.93 -14.37 -24.45
C TYR A 136 1.92 -15.41 -25.56
N SER A 137 3.08 -15.95 -25.89
CA SER A 137 3.19 -16.91 -27.00
C SER A 137 3.93 -18.16 -26.54
N PHE A 138 3.46 -19.31 -27.03
CA PHE A 138 4.13 -20.58 -26.87
C PHE A 138 4.94 -20.88 -28.13
N GLY A 139 6.26 -20.97 -28.01
CA GLY A 139 7.14 -21.39 -29.07
C GLY A 139 7.53 -22.86 -28.92
N THR A 140 8.05 -23.44 -29.97
CA THR A 140 8.70 -24.76 -29.90
C THR A 140 10.01 -24.66 -29.11
N GLN A 141 10.37 -25.75 -28.43
CA GLN A 141 11.59 -25.78 -27.63
C GLN A 141 12.83 -25.56 -28.51
N ALA A 142 13.67 -24.60 -28.16
CA ALA A 142 14.96 -24.34 -28.79
C ALA A 142 16.10 -25.01 -27.96
N GLU A 143 17.33 -24.96 -28.50
CA GLU A 143 18.50 -25.46 -27.76
C GLU A 143 18.69 -24.79 -26.39
N GLN A 144 18.34 -23.52 -26.30
CA GLN A 144 18.31 -22.79 -25.02
C GLN A 144 16.86 -22.66 -24.54
N VAL A 145 16.60 -23.11 -23.31
CA VAL A 145 15.30 -22.96 -22.67
C VAL A 145 15.08 -21.49 -22.34
N GLN A 146 14.07 -20.91 -22.97
CA GLN A 146 13.61 -19.55 -22.64
C GLN A 146 12.26 -19.67 -21.92
N PRO A 147 12.19 -19.32 -20.64
CA PRO A 147 10.92 -19.31 -19.92
C PRO A 147 9.98 -18.28 -20.52
N ILE A 148 8.69 -18.60 -20.54
CA ILE A 148 7.66 -17.64 -20.94
C ILE A 148 7.54 -16.60 -19.84
N GLU A 149 7.56 -15.33 -20.22
CA GLU A 149 7.24 -14.23 -19.30
C GLU A 149 5.77 -13.87 -19.48
N PHE A 150 5.01 -14.03 -18.41
CA PHE A 150 3.63 -13.57 -18.33
C PHE A 150 3.61 -12.10 -17.95
N ALA A 151 2.63 -11.37 -18.48
CA ALA A 151 2.43 -9.97 -18.18
C ALA A 151 0.94 -9.67 -17.99
N TRP A 152 0.65 -8.76 -17.04
CA TRP A 152 -0.69 -8.27 -16.76
C TRP A 152 -0.67 -6.76 -16.63
N SER A 153 -1.63 -6.11 -17.29
CA SER A 153 -1.93 -4.71 -17.02
C SER A 153 -2.74 -4.64 -15.75
N LEU A 154 -2.30 -3.79 -14.81
CA LEU A 154 -2.96 -3.55 -13.53
C LEU A 154 -3.77 -2.25 -13.58
N SER A 155 -4.94 -2.27 -12.99
CA SER A 155 -5.75 -1.08 -12.72
C SER A 155 -6.27 -1.16 -11.29
N GLY A 156 -6.19 -0.05 -10.56
CA GLY A 156 -6.55 -0.01 -9.14
C GLY A 156 -7.78 0.84 -8.87
N THR A 157 -8.62 0.35 -7.96
CA THR A 157 -9.71 1.16 -7.40
C THR A 157 -9.26 1.73 -6.06
N PRO A 158 -9.17 3.08 -5.92
CA PRO A 158 -8.67 3.69 -4.70
C PRO A 158 -9.49 3.32 -3.48
N VAL A 159 -8.80 3.02 -2.38
CA VAL A 159 -9.39 2.79 -1.07
C VAL A 159 -9.25 4.04 -0.19
N LYS A 160 -10.22 4.25 0.70
CA LYS A 160 -10.22 5.41 1.60
C LYS A 160 -9.02 5.31 2.55
N ALA A 161 -8.25 6.40 2.64
CA ALA A 161 -7.15 6.54 3.57
C ALA A 161 -7.41 7.75 4.49
N PRO A 162 -7.18 7.64 5.82
CA PRO A 162 -7.47 8.70 6.77
C PRO A 162 -6.69 9.98 6.44
N GLY A 163 -7.35 11.14 6.48
CA GLY A 163 -6.72 12.46 6.31
C GLY A 163 -6.06 12.77 4.98
N VAL A 164 -6.11 11.85 4.02
CA VAL A 164 -5.57 12.01 2.67
C VAL A 164 -6.55 11.53 1.62
N ARG A 165 -6.25 11.81 0.35
CA ARG A 165 -7.09 11.30 -0.74
C ARG A 165 -7.05 9.78 -0.80
N PRO A 166 -8.16 9.13 -1.22
CA PRO A 166 -8.16 7.70 -1.50
C PRO A 166 -6.99 7.32 -2.40
N THR A 167 -6.33 6.22 -2.08
CA THR A 167 -5.15 5.74 -2.81
C THR A 167 -5.22 4.23 -3.05
N VAL A 168 -4.53 3.78 -4.07
CA VAL A 168 -4.32 2.36 -4.38
C VAL A 168 -2.97 1.89 -3.83
N HIS A 169 -1.98 2.77 -3.81
CA HIS A 169 -0.59 2.43 -3.55
C HIS A 169 -0.06 3.18 -2.32
N ILE A 170 0.56 2.43 -1.42
CA ILE A 170 1.38 2.97 -0.33
C ILE A 170 2.79 2.38 -0.41
N SER A 171 3.77 3.13 0.07
CA SER A 171 5.15 2.67 0.18
C SER A 171 5.73 2.97 1.56
N ILE A 172 6.52 2.05 2.08
CA ILE A 172 7.16 2.10 3.39
C ILE A 172 8.66 1.94 3.18
N ASP A 173 9.44 2.93 3.60
CA ASP A 173 10.90 2.94 3.43
C ASP A 173 11.58 2.43 4.69
N SER A 174 12.28 1.30 4.59
CA SER A 174 12.95 0.65 5.73
C SER A 174 14.02 1.52 6.39
N ARG A 175 14.56 2.50 5.66
CA ARG A 175 15.64 3.36 6.15
C ARG A 175 15.15 4.44 7.12
N THR A 176 13.89 4.82 7.01
CA THR A 176 13.29 5.92 7.78
C THR A 176 12.22 5.42 8.77
N THR A 177 11.71 4.21 8.55
CA THR A 177 10.71 3.60 9.43
C THR A 177 11.36 3.06 10.69
N PRO A 178 10.81 3.34 11.89
CA PRO A 178 11.28 2.72 13.13
C PRO A 178 11.29 1.18 13.03
N ALA A 179 12.35 0.55 13.52
CA ALA A 179 12.55 -0.89 13.37
C ALA A 179 11.40 -1.74 13.95
N GLU A 180 10.79 -1.28 15.04
CA GLU A 180 9.64 -1.95 15.68
C GLU A 180 8.40 -1.90 14.79
N VAL A 181 8.10 -0.74 14.21
CA VAL A 181 6.98 -0.56 13.27
C VAL A 181 7.20 -1.40 12.02
N LEU A 182 8.41 -1.35 11.46
CA LEU A 182 8.76 -2.14 10.28
C LEU A 182 8.57 -3.63 10.55
N LYS A 183 9.02 -4.11 11.73
CA LYS A 183 8.84 -5.50 12.14
C LYS A 183 7.38 -5.90 12.26
N ILE A 184 6.52 -5.07 12.87
CA ILE A 184 5.08 -5.33 12.98
C ILE A 184 4.46 -5.49 11.58
N ILE A 185 4.79 -4.58 10.67
CA ILE A 185 4.28 -4.62 9.29
C ILE A 185 4.76 -5.87 8.56
N GLU A 186 6.05 -6.21 8.65
CA GLU A 186 6.59 -7.41 8.03
C GLU A 186 6.00 -8.70 8.62
N ASP A 187 5.83 -8.78 9.94
CA ASP A 187 5.20 -9.91 10.62
C ASP A 187 3.74 -10.08 10.17
N LYS A 188 3.01 -9.00 9.90
CA LYS A 188 1.67 -9.05 9.32
C LYS A 188 1.68 -9.50 7.86
N LEU A 189 2.50 -8.87 7.02
CA LEU A 189 2.55 -9.15 5.59
C LEU A 189 3.04 -10.54 5.27
N TYR A 190 4.07 -11.00 5.96
CA TYR A 190 4.76 -12.26 5.63
C TYR A 190 4.40 -13.41 6.58
N GLY A 191 3.76 -13.08 7.70
CA GLY A 191 3.48 -14.05 8.76
C GLY A 191 4.69 -14.36 9.62
N THR A 192 4.44 -15.10 10.69
CA THR A 192 5.46 -15.60 11.61
C THR A 192 5.29 -17.11 11.80
N ALA A 193 6.10 -17.73 12.63
CA ALA A 193 5.93 -19.15 12.96
C ALA A 193 4.55 -19.48 13.61
N THR A 194 3.86 -18.48 14.17
CA THR A 194 2.60 -18.63 14.91
C THR A 194 1.44 -17.85 14.30
N THR A 195 1.68 -16.95 13.37
CA THR A 195 0.66 -16.07 12.77
C THR A 195 0.69 -16.21 11.26
N SER A 196 -0.47 -16.44 10.66
CA SER A 196 -0.61 -16.48 9.21
C SER A 196 -0.39 -15.10 8.60
N PRO A 197 0.18 -15.00 7.39
CA PRO A 197 0.31 -13.74 6.68
C PRO A 197 -1.06 -13.15 6.37
N SER A 198 -1.17 -11.85 6.47
CA SER A 198 -2.41 -11.10 6.18
C SER A 198 -2.07 -9.69 5.71
N LEU A 199 -2.96 -9.10 4.93
CA LEU A 199 -2.81 -7.71 4.54
C LEU A 199 -3.53 -6.81 5.55
N PRO A 200 -2.82 -5.95 6.29
CA PRO A 200 -3.47 -4.96 7.15
C PRO A 200 -4.24 -3.92 6.30
N PRO A 201 -5.40 -3.44 6.76
CA PRO A 201 -6.06 -2.30 6.15
C PRO A 201 -5.14 -1.08 6.12
N ILE A 202 -5.37 -0.16 5.17
CA ILE A 202 -4.54 1.05 5.05
C ILE A 202 -4.61 1.94 6.31
N THR A 203 -5.74 1.92 7.02
CA THR A 203 -5.93 2.62 8.31
C THR A 203 -5.02 2.05 9.39
N GLU A 204 -4.98 0.74 9.54
CA GLU A 204 -4.13 0.04 10.51
C GLU A 204 -2.65 0.32 10.28
N ILE A 205 -2.22 0.40 9.01
CA ILE A 205 -0.83 0.78 8.70
C ILE A 205 -0.54 2.21 9.18
N GLY A 206 -1.46 3.15 8.95
CA GLY A 206 -1.33 4.52 9.46
C GLY A 206 -1.17 4.55 10.99
N GLU A 207 -1.95 3.77 11.71
CA GLU A 207 -1.90 3.67 13.16
C GLU A 207 -0.53 3.21 13.68
N TYR A 208 0.12 2.26 13.01
CA TYR A 208 1.48 1.83 13.39
C TYR A 208 2.51 2.97 13.33
N PHE A 209 2.27 3.97 12.48
CA PHE A 209 3.09 5.19 12.41
C PHE A 209 2.58 6.32 13.34
N GLY A 210 1.57 6.07 14.16
CA GLY A 210 0.91 7.10 14.96
C GLY A 210 0.08 8.09 14.12
N TYR A 211 -0.21 7.75 12.86
CA TYR A 211 -1.01 8.56 11.97
C TYR A 211 -2.48 8.18 12.09
N LEU A 212 -3.23 8.97 12.84
CA LEU A 212 -4.67 8.76 13.12
C LEU A 212 -5.58 9.52 12.13
N GLY A 213 -5.00 10.07 11.06
CA GLY A 213 -5.74 10.92 10.12
C GLY A 213 -5.80 12.38 10.56
N ALA A 214 -6.60 13.19 9.88
CA ALA A 214 -6.80 14.57 10.27
C ALA A 214 -7.67 14.61 11.54
N LEU A 215 -7.04 14.82 12.67
CA LEU A 215 -7.76 15.07 13.92
C LEU A 215 -8.40 16.47 13.85
N LEU A 216 -9.72 16.53 13.77
CA LEU A 216 -10.43 17.80 13.91
C LEU A 216 -10.60 18.11 15.39
N ILE A 217 -9.84 19.07 15.90
CA ILE A 217 -9.98 19.54 17.27
C ILE A 217 -11.00 20.68 17.29
N ILE A 218 -12.09 20.51 18.04
CA ILE A 218 -13.13 21.51 18.24
C ILE A 218 -13.00 22.06 19.67
N ASP A 219 -12.69 23.35 19.77
CA ASP A 219 -12.73 24.08 21.05
C ASP A 219 -14.16 24.50 21.34
N HIS A 220 -14.74 24.05 22.45
CA HIS A 220 -16.08 24.42 22.87
C HIS A 220 -16.14 25.77 23.62
N GLY A 221 -14.99 26.39 23.88
CA GLY A 221 -14.90 27.70 24.56
C GLY A 221 -15.23 27.71 26.06
N ASP A 222 -15.50 26.55 26.62
CA ASP A 222 -15.77 26.32 28.05
C ASP A 222 -14.62 25.61 28.79
N GLY A 223 -13.48 25.43 28.09
CA GLY A 223 -12.33 24.67 28.54
C GLY A 223 -12.39 23.19 28.21
N THR A 224 -13.40 22.77 27.42
CA THR A 224 -13.50 21.41 26.87
C THR A 224 -13.16 21.39 25.40
N TRP A 225 -12.61 20.27 24.93
CA TRP A 225 -12.19 20.05 23.55
C TRP A 225 -12.70 18.72 23.06
N SER A 226 -13.19 18.65 21.84
CA SER A 226 -13.50 17.38 21.17
C SER A 226 -12.52 17.15 20.04
N ALA A 227 -12.03 15.93 19.92
CA ALA A 227 -11.29 15.51 18.76
C ALA A 227 -12.13 14.48 17.99
N ILE A 228 -12.34 14.74 16.70
CA ILE A 228 -13.09 13.86 15.82
C ILE A 228 -12.10 13.30 14.81
N ASP A 229 -11.98 11.99 14.74
CA ASP A 229 -11.33 11.33 13.62
C ASP A 229 -12.36 11.02 12.51
N GLU A 230 -11.89 10.56 11.36
CA GLU A 230 -12.77 10.21 10.24
C GLU A 230 -13.62 8.95 10.52
N SER A 231 -13.41 8.24 11.63
CA SER A 231 -14.17 7.04 12.03
C SER A 231 -15.36 7.33 12.95
N ASP A 232 -15.70 8.62 13.13
CA ASP A 232 -16.72 9.08 14.08
C ASP A 232 -16.41 8.75 15.55
N THR A 233 -15.15 8.50 15.87
CA THR A 233 -14.70 8.34 17.26
C THR A 233 -14.47 9.72 17.88
N TYR A 234 -15.19 10.05 18.93
CA TYR A 234 -15.10 11.33 19.63
C TYR A 234 -14.20 11.17 20.85
N ILE A 235 -13.22 12.04 20.95
CA ILE A 235 -12.39 12.17 22.15
C ILE A 235 -12.72 13.51 22.78
N THR A 236 -13.30 13.49 23.95
CA THR A 236 -13.64 14.71 24.69
C THR A 236 -12.69 14.87 25.86
N MET A 237 -12.02 16.00 25.95
CA MET A 237 -11.26 16.38 27.14
C MET A 237 -12.22 16.93 28.20
N LEU A 238 -12.39 16.23 29.30
CA LEU A 238 -13.30 16.61 30.37
C LEU A 238 -12.68 17.68 31.32
N ASP A 239 -11.38 17.61 31.49
CA ASP A 239 -10.57 18.61 32.22
C ASP A 239 -9.16 18.58 31.61
N GLY A 240 -8.27 19.42 32.00
CA GLY A 240 -6.92 19.46 31.40
C GLY A 240 -6.10 18.15 31.45
N THR A 241 -6.65 17.07 31.99
CA THR A 241 -5.95 15.79 32.21
C THR A 241 -6.76 14.55 31.89
N THR A 242 -8.08 14.64 31.66
CA THR A 242 -8.95 13.47 31.43
C THR A 242 -9.62 13.55 30.08
N PHE A 243 -9.52 12.49 29.32
CA PHE A 243 -10.17 12.34 28.01
C PHE A 243 -11.25 11.25 28.07
N GLU A 244 -12.42 11.53 27.55
CA GLU A 244 -13.46 10.52 27.32
C GLU A 244 -13.48 10.17 25.85
N ILE A 245 -13.41 8.88 25.53
CA ILE A 245 -13.52 8.36 24.19
C ILE A 245 -14.95 7.89 24.00
N ILE A 246 -15.73 8.60 23.16
CA ILE A 246 -17.10 8.24 22.83
C ILE A 246 -17.06 7.41 21.54
N GLY A 247 -17.58 6.18 21.62
CA GLY A 247 -17.53 5.21 20.51
C GLY A 247 -16.68 3.98 20.83
N SER A 248 -15.94 4.00 21.92
CA SER A 248 -15.31 2.83 22.52
C SER A 248 -15.53 2.84 24.03
N ASP A 249 -15.59 1.67 24.67
CA ASP A 249 -15.81 1.56 26.11
C ASP A 249 -14.56 1.91 26.97
N ALA A 250 -13.59 2.60 26.41
CA ALA A 250 -12.32 2.89 27.07
C ALA A 250 -12.20 4.36 27.48
N THR A 251 -12.08 4.58 28.79
CA THR A 251 -11.67 5.88 29.36
C THR A 251 -10.16 5.88 29.54
N TYR A 252 -9.47 6.85 28.97
CA TYR A 252 -8.02 6.98 29.10
C TYR A 252 -7.69 8.25 29.88
N SER A 253 -6.86 8.14 30.92
CA SER A 253 -6.30 9.28 31.67
C SER A 253 -4.79 9.12 31.72
N ASP A 254 -4.06 10.00 31.07
CA ASP A 254 -2.61 10.12 31.24
C ASP A 254 -2.27 11.58 31.53
N PRO A 255 -1.83 11.89 32.77
CA PRO A 255 -1.55 13.25 33.14
C PRO A 255 -0.24 13.82 32.57
N ASP A 256 0.63 13.00 32.02
CA ASP A 256 2.00 13.41 31.69
C ASP A 256 2.35 13.47 30.20
N THR A 257 1.60 12.86 29.30
CA THR A 257 2.06 12.72 27.90
C THR A 257 1.15 13.23 26.80
N TYR A 258 -0.11 13.50 26.99
CA TYR A 258 -1.06 13.89 25.92
C TYR A 258 -1.03 12.98 24.65
N GLU A 259 -0.33 11.86 24.71
CA GLU A 259 -0.26 10.90 23.61
C GLU A 259 -1.39 9.87 23.72
N ILE A 260 -2.28 9.89 22.74
CA ILE A 260 -3.31 8.87 22.59
C ILE A 260 -2.71 7.75 21.77
N SER A 261 -2.41 6.64 22.42
CA SER A 261 -1.97 5.44 21.71
C SER A 261 -3.15 4.74 21.05
N SER A 262 -3.04 4.46 19.74
CA SER A 262 -4.02 3.70 18.96
C SER A 262 -4.32 2.30 19.52
N THR A 263 -3.43 1.75 20.34
CA THR A 263 -3.62 0.46 21.01
C THR A 263 -4.76 0.46 22.04
N ASN A 264 -5.25 1.63 22.45
CA ASN A 264 -6.33 1.79 23.40
C ASN A 264 -7.68 2.13 22.74
N ILE A 265 -7.72 2.30 21.43
CA ILE A 265 -8.94 2.51 20.67
C ILE A 265 -9.37 1.17 20.11
N SER A 266 -10.24 0.47 20.81
CA SER A 266 -10.90 -0.72 20.25
C SER A 266 -11.99 -0.25 19.29
N SER A 267 -11.86 -0.60 18.00
CA SER A 267 -12.96 -0.46 17.06
C SER A 267 -14.17 -1.24 17.51
N PRO A 268 -15.40 -0.73 17.28
CA PRO A 268 -16.63 -1.45 17.59
C PRO A 268 -16.77 -2.74 16.79
#